data_52901bc2e49eca195d6db1bc7cb7d492
#
_entry.id   52901bc2e49eca195d6db1bc7cb7d492
#
_cell.length_a   1.000
_cell.length_b   1.000
_cell.length_c   1.000
_cell.angle_alpha   90.00
_cell.angle_beta   90.00
_cell.angle_gamma   90.00
#
_symmetry.space_group_name_H-M   'P 1'
#
loop_
_entity.id
_entity.type
_entity.pdbx_description
1 polymer ?
#
loop_
_entity_poly.entity_id
_entity_poly.type
_entity_poly.pdbx_seq_one_letter_code
_entity_poly.pdbx_strand_id
1 'polypeptide(L)'
;MDKITIPNEILIPEVGRLLAEGREVEMRPKGNSMLPFIRQEKDNVVLKKKDKVDKGDIVLVDLGGRYVLHRIIAEDGERLTLMGDGNVRGTESCTKDKVLGTVVKIVRPGGKSVTPSKGKLWKALLPVRRYLLAFYRRVWTKI
;
A
#
# COMPACT_ATOMS: atom_id res chain seq x y z
N MET A 1 -15.77 -15.16 2.86
CA MET A 1 -16.16 -14.08 3.76
C MET A 1 -16.40 -12.81 2.96
N ASP A 2 -17.45 -12.09 3.28
CA ASP A 2 -17.83 -10.93 2.50
C ASP A 2 -16.83 -9.79 2.66
N LYS A 3 -16.58 -9.10 1.56
CA LYS A 3 -15.76 -7.91 1.56
C LYS A 3 -16.55 -6.75 2.15
N ILE A 4 -15.87 -5.95 2.99
CA ILE A 4 -16.44 -4.74 3.58
C ILE A 4 -15.80 -3.54 2.91
N THR A 5 -16.64 -2.61 2.44
CA THR A 5 -16.16 -1.36 1.86
C THR A 5 -16.28 -0.25 2.91
N ILE A 6 -15.15 0.43 3.16
CA ILE A 6 -15.03 1.42 4.21
C ILE A 6 -15.03 2.82 3.61
N PRO A 7 -15.91 3.73 4.11
CA PRO A 7 -15.84 5.14 3.71
C PRO A 7 -14.52 5.79 4.12
N ASN A 8 -14.12 6.84 3.40
CA ASN A 8 -12.83 7.49 3.60
C ASN A 8 -12.64 8.07 5.02
N GLU A 9 -13.72 8.34 5.73
CA GLU A 9 -13.66 8.95 7.07
C GLU A 9 -13.46 7.93 8.19
N ILE A 10 -13.51 6.63 7.90
CA ILE A 10 -13.34 5.62 8.94
C ILE A 10 -11.88 5.52 9.36
N LEU A 11 -11.67 5.45 10.67
CA LEU A 11 -10.33 5.39 11.25
C LEU A 11 -9.68 4.03 10.99
N ILE A 12 -8.38 4.05 10.78
CA ILE A 12 -7.59 2.85 10.51
C ILE A 12 -7.70 1.78 11.62
N PRO A 13 -7.83 2.12 12.92
CA PRO A 13 -8.03 1.07 13.94
C PRO A 13 -9.22 0.16 13.66
N GLU A 14 -10.32 0.69 13.08
CA GLU A 14 -11.46 -0.15 12.70
C GLU A 14 -11.08 -1.09 11.57
N VAL A 15 -10.29 -0.61 10.61
CA VAL A 15 -9.80 -1.44 9.51
C VAL A 15 -8.96 -2.59 10.08
N GLY A 16 -8.05 -2.28 11.00
CA GLY A 16 -7.21 -3.30 11.65
C GLY A 16 -8.03 -4.36 12.36
N ARG A 17 -9.09 -3.95 13.06
CA ARG A 17 -9.98 -4.88 13.76
C ARG A 17 -10.67 -5.83 12.78
N LEU A 18 -11.21 -5.29 11.70
CA LEU A 18 -11.89 -6.09 10.68
C LEU A 18 -10.94 -7.08 10.01
N LEU A 19 -9.72 -6.64 9.73
CA LEU A 19 -8.70 -7.51 9.14
C LEU A 19 -8.32 -8.63 10.11
N ALA A 20 -8.21 -8.32 11.41
CA ALA A 20 -7.89 -9.33 12.42
C ALA A 20 -8.98 -10.38 12.52
N GLU A 21 -10.23 -10.04 12.18
CA GLU A 21 -11.33 -10.99 12.14
C GLU A 21 -11.35 -11.87 10.89
N GLY A 22 -10.39 -11.67 9.99
CA GLY A 22 -10.29 -12.43 8.73
C GLY A 22 -11.11 -11.86 7.59
N ARG A 23 -11.60 -10.63 7.72
CA ARG A 23 -12.40 -10.01 6.67
C ARG A 23 -11.53 -9.29 5.65
N GLU A 24 -12.02 -9.22 4.40
CA GLU A 24 -11.42 -8.36 3.40
C GLU A 24 -12.01 -6.96 3.54
N VAL A 25 -11.17 -5.95 3.39
CA VAL A 25 -11.59 -4.56 3.53
C VAL A 25 -11.18 -3.79 2.28
N GLU A 26 -12.14 -3.14 1.64
CA GLU A 26 -11.85 -2.22 0.53
C GLU A 26 -11.87 -0.79 1.08
N MET A 27 -10.81 -0.04 0.79
CA MET A 27 -10.72 1.35 1.25
C MET A 27 -9.96 2.19 0.23
N ARG A 28 -10.11 3.51 0.32
CA ARG A 28 -9.37 4.45 -0.51
C ARG A 28 -8.25 5.06 0.32
N PRO A 29 -6.99 4.75 0.02
CA PRO A 29 -5.88 5.35 0.75
C PRO A 29 -5.73 6.82 0.41
N LYS A 30 -5.19 7.57 1.37
CA LYS A 30 -4.90 9.00 1.17
C LYS A 30 -3.42 9.16 0.84
N GLY A 31 -3.11 10.23 0.09
CA GLY A 31 -1.73 10.58 -0.22
C GLY A 31 -1.19 9.88 -1.45
N ASN A 32 0.01 10.29 -1.83
CA ASN A 32 0.66 9.90 -3.08
C ASN A 32 1.84 8.96 -2.89
N SER A 33 2.02 8.39 -1.69
CA SER A 33 3.21 7.62 -1.39
C SER A 33 3.33 6.32 -2.18
N MET A 34 2.24 5.85 -2.80
CA MET A 34 2.25 4.62 -3.59
C MET A 34 2.11 4.85 -5.09
N LEU A 35 2.26 6.10 -5.57
CA LEU A 35 2.34 6.36 -6.99
C LEU A 35 3.53 5.61 -7.59
N PRO A 36 3.46 5.12 -8.80
CA PRO A 36 2.34 5.19 -9.74
C PRO A 36 1.34 4.03 -9.64
N PHE A 37 1.54 3.10 -8.72
CA PHE A 37 0.74 1.88 -8.64
C PHE A 37 -0.64 2.12 -8.01
N ILE A 38 -0.71 2.94 -6.96
CA ILE A 38 -1.97 3.30 -6.30
C ILE A 38 -2.10 4.81 -6.37
N ARG A 39 -3.20 5.28 -6.96
CA ARG A 39 -3.41 6.70 -7.25
C ARG A 39 -4.41 7.30 -6.28
N GLN A 40 -4.02 8.42 -5.67
CA GLN A 40 -4.86 9.15 -4.73
C GLN A 40 -6.21 9.52 -5.40
N GLU A 41 -7.31 9.32 -4.66
CA GLU A 41 -8.66 9.69 -5.09
C GLU A 41 -9.15 8.98 -6.36
N LYS A 42 -8.38 8.04 -6.88
CA LYS A 42 -8.75 7.30 -8.09
C LYS A 42 -8.90 5.82 -7.80
N ASP A 43 -8.01 5.26 -6.99
CA ASP A 43 -7.95 3.82 -6.76
C ASP A 43 -8.34 3.45 -5.34
N ASN A 44 -9.04 2.33 -5.21
CA ASN A 44 -9.27 1.69 -3.92
C ASN A 44 -8.33 0.49 -3.81
N VAL A 45 -8.07 0.06 -2.61
CA VAL A 45 -7.31 -1.17 -2.35
C VAL A 45 -8.18 -2.13 -1.56
N VAL A 46 -8.02 -3.41 -1.84
CA VAL A 46 -8.64 -4.47 -1.04
C VAL A 46 -7.53 -5.09 -0.20
N LEU A 47 -7.71 -5.02 1.12
CA LEU A 47 -6.77 -5.53 2.09
C LEU A 47 -7.26 -6.85 2.66
N LYS A 48 -6.33 -7.74 2.97
CA LYS A 48 -6.60 -9.00 3.65
C LYS A 48 -5.43 -9.33 4.55
N LYS A 49 -5.69 -9.82 5.77
CA LYS A 49 -4.63 -10.29 6.64
C LYS A 49 -4.15 -11.64 6.15
N LYS A 50 -2.87 -11.74 5.84
CA LYS A 50 -2.25 -12.98 5.39
C LYS A 50 -1.40 -13.57 6.51
N ASP A 51 -1.28 -14.89 6.53
CA ASP A 51 -0.43 -15.58 7.50
C ASP A 51 1.04 -15.24 7.30
N LYS A 52 1.43 -14.97 6.06
CA LYS A 52 2.81 -14.69 5.71
C LYS A 52 2.90 -13.51 4.77
N VAL A 53 3.85 -12.62 5.03
CA VAL A 53 4.14 -11.48 4.15
C VAL A 53 5.51 -11.67 3.52
N ASP A 54 5.68 -11.18 2.31
CA ASP A 54 6.89 -11.33 1.52
C ASP A 54 7.39 -9.99 1.01
N LYS A 55 8.68 -9.95 0.71
CA LYS A 55 9.26 -8.82 0.00
C LYS A 55 8.49 -8.58 -1.30
N GLY A 56 8.16 -7.33 -1.56
CA GLY A 56 7.36 -6.93 -2.71
C GLY A 56 5.89 -6.72 -2.41
N ASP A 57 5.40 -7.22 -1.28
CA ASP A 57 4.01 -7.00 -0.89
C ASP A 57 3.79 -5.54 -0.47
N ILE A 58 2.59 -5.03 -0.78
CA ILE A 58 2.13 -3.73 -0.28
C ILE A 58 1.31 -4.00 0.96
N VAL A 59 1.70 -3.42 2.08
CA VAL A 59 1.11 -3.72 3.39
C VAL A 59 0.68 -2.46 4.11
N LEU A 60 -0.38 -2.61 4.92
CA LEU A 60 -0.81 -1.58 5.86
C LEU A 60 -0.20 -1.93 7.20
N VAL A 61 0.55 -1.00 7.78
CA VAL A 61 1.25 -1.23 9.05
C VAL A 61 0.94 -0.15 10.06
N ASP A 62 1.00 -0.53 11.34
CA ASP A 62 0.87 0.36 12.49
C ASP A 62 2.27 0.69 13.01
N LEU A 63 2.66 1.95 12.90
CA LEU A 63 3.98 2.42 13.34
C LEU A 63 3.91 3.14 14.69
N GLY A 64 2.98 2.72 15.55
CA GLY A 64 2.84 3.33 16.87
C GLY A 64 2.02 4.61 16.85
N GLY A 65 0.80 4.55 16.32
CA GLY A 65 -0.11 5.68 16.21
C GLY A 65 -0.11 6.35 14.85
N ARG A 66 0.79 5.95 13.99
CA ARG A 66 0.83 6.37 12.60
C ARG A 66 0.69 5.14 11.71
N TYR A 67 -0.20 5.20 10.74
CA TYR A 67 -0.46 4.08 9.83
C TYR A 67 0.04 4.43 8.44
N VAL A 68 0.73 3.49 7.80
CA VAL A 68 1.23 3.69 6.44
C VAL A 68 0.88 2.49 5.58
N LEU A 69 0.68 2.76 4.29
CA LEU A 69 0.47 1.74 3.26
C LEU A 69 1.67 1.84 2.33
N HIS A 70 2.63 0.95 2.51
CA HIS A 70 3.89 0.98 1.75
C HIS A 70 4.29 -0.42 1.32
N ARG A 71 5.30 -0.48 0.45
CA ARG A 71 5.80 -1.75 -0.09
C ARG A 71 6.96 -2.26 0.74
N ILE A 72 6.99 -3.58 0.99
CA ILE A 72 8.13 -4.23 1.66
C ILE A 72 9.27 -4.31 0.65
N ILE A 73 10.38 -3.63 0.94
CA ILE A 73 11.55 -3.63 0.06
C ILE A 73 12.68 -4.49 0.59
N ALA A 74 12.63 -4.85 1.86
CA ALA A 74 13.64 -5.74 2.46
C ALA A 74 13.02 -6.46 3.65
N GLU A 75 13.49 -7.68 3.88
CA GLU A 75 13.05 -8.53 4.97
C GLU A 75 14.27 -9.16 5.61
N ASP A 76 14.37 -9.08 6.95
CA ASP A 76 15.44 -9.67 7.71
C ASP A 76 14.84 -10.28 8.97
N GLY A 77 14.54 -11.59 8.92
CA GLY A 77 13.84 -12.27 9.99
C GLY A 77 12.47 -11.64 10.22
N GLU A 78 12.22 -11.17 11.43
CA GLU A 78 10.98 -10.51 11.78
C GLU A 78 10.94 -9.02 11.42
N ARG A 79 12.04 -8.46 10.97
CA ARG A 79 12.15 -7.02 10.66
C ARG A 79 11.89 -6.76 9.18
N LEU A 80 11.07 -5.76 8.92
CA LEU A 80 10.72 -5.35 7.56
C LEU A 80 11.18 -3.92 7.34
N THR A 81 11.65 -3.64 6.13
CA THR A 81 11.92 -2.28 5.66
C THR A 81 10.89 -1.94 4.59
N LEU A 82 10.25 -0.79 4.74
CA LEU A 82 9.14 -0.38 3.89
C LEU A 82 9.49 0.93 3.19
N MET A 83 8.97 1.07 1.97
CA MET A 83 9.12 2.32 1.21
C MET A 83 7.90 2.51 0.32
N GLY A 84 7.35 3.72 0.30
CA GLY A 84 6.28 4.04 -0.63
C GLY A 84 6.80 4.07 -2.06
N ASP A 85 6.04 3.50 -2.99
CA ASP A 85 6.43 3.49 -4.42
C ASP A 85 6.59 4.90 -4.96
N GLY A 86 5.85 5.87 -4.39
CA GLY A 86 5.94 7.27 -4.77
C GLY A 86 7.05 8.05 -4.09
N ASN A 87 7.84 7.41 -3.24
CA ASN A 87 8.93 8.06 -2.53
C ASN A 87 10.25 7.88 -3.29
N VAL A 88 11.09 8.90 -3.27
CA VAL A 88 12.41 8.82 -3.89
C VAL A 88 13.49 8.53 -2.86
N ARG A 89 13.18 8.75 -1.59
CA ARG A 89 14.04 8.43 -0.45
C ARG A 89 13.16 8.34 0.79
N GLY A 90 13.73 7.77 1.84
CA GLY A 90 13.01 7.60 3.09
C GLY A 90 12.33 6.24 3.17
N THR A 91 12.62 5.53 4.25
CA THR A 91 12.05 4.22 4.51
C THR A 91 11.50 4.18 5.92
N GLU A 92 10.59 3.24 6.17
CA GLU A 92 10.15 2.90 7.52
C GLU A 92 10.64 1.50 7.85
N SER A 93 10.78 1.22 9.13
CA SER A 93 11.16 -0.09 9.61
C SER A 93 10.17 -0.54 10.68
N CYS A 94 9.76 -1.80 10.61
CA CYS A 94 8.85 -2.35 11.60
C CYS A 94 9.08 -3.86 11.72
N THR A 95 8.41 -4.47 12.69
CA THR A 95 8.38 -5.93 12.82
C THR A 95 7.12 -6.47 12.15
N LYS A 96 7.12 -7.75 11.80
CA LYS A 96 6.01 -8.38 11.07
C LYS A 96 4.69 -8.31 11.83
N ASP A 97 4.74 -8.28 13.17
CA ASP A 97 3.53 -8.19 14.01
C ASP A 97 2.79 -6.85 13.84
N LYS A 98 3.45 -5.84 13.26
CA LYS A 98 2.82 -4.54 13.00
C LYS A 98 2.03 -4.50 11.69
N VAL A 99 2.14 -5.53 10.86
CA VAL A 99 1.40 -5.61 9.60
C VAL A 99 -0.05 -5.95 9.89
N LEU A 100 -0.95 -5.05 9.52
CA LEU A 100 -2.40 -5.24 9.71
C LEU A 100 -3.03 -6.00 8.56
N GLY A 101 -2.56 -5.77 7.34
CA GLY A 101 -3.08 -6.44 6.17
C GLY A 101 -2.21 -6.20 4.95
N THR A 102 -2.46 -6.99 3.91
CA THR A 102 -1.74 -6.93 2.64
C THR A 102 -2.72 -6.56 1.53
N VAL A 103 -2.31 -5.72 0.60
CA VAL A 103 -3.12 -5.37 -0.57
C VAL A 103 -3.16 -6.58 -1.50
N VAL A 104 -4.36 -7.12 -1.69
CA VAL A 104 -4.55 -8.28 -2.58
C VAL A 104 -5.14 -7.86 -3.93
N LYS A 105 -5.78 -6.68 -4.00
CA LYS A 105 -6.30 -6.13 -5.25
C LYS A 105 -6.24 -4.60 -5.21
N ILE A 106 -6.07 -4.01 -6.39
CA ILE A 106 -6.22 -2.57 -6.58
C ILE A 106 -7.44 -2.39 -7.50
N VAL A 107 -8.42 -1.60 -7.04
CA VAL A 107 -9.66 -1.37 -7.78
C VAL A 107 -9.57 -0.02 -8.46
N ARG A 108 -9.53 -0.04 -9.79
CA ARG A 108 -9.44 1.15 -10.62
C ARG A 108 -10.82 1.81 -10.81
N PRO A 109 -10.88 3.06 -11.26
CA PRO A 109 -12.16 3.68 -11.62
C PRO A 109 -12.92 2.81 -12.62
N GLY A 110 -14.24 2.67 -12.43
CA GLY A 110 -15.06 1.78 -13.23
C GLY A 110 -15.14 0.36 -12.70
N GLY A 111 -14.47 0.07 -11.57
CA GLY A 111 -14.58 -1.22 -10.90
C GLY A 111 -13.60 -2.29 -11.38
N LYS A 112 -12.70 -1.96 -12.31
CA LYS A 112 -11.72 -2.93 -12.80
C LYS A 112 -10.68 -3.23 -11.70
N SER A 113 -10.49 -4.49 -11.39
CA SER A 113 -9.53 -4.93 -10.38
C SER A 113 -8.25 -5.43 -11.03
N VAL A 114 -7.11 -5.10 -10.43
CA VAL A 114 -5.81 -5.62 -10.86
C VAL A 114 -5.07 -6.18 -9.64
N THR A 115 -4.27 -7.21 -9.87
CA THR A 115 -3.43 -7.78 -8.82
C THR A 115 -2.16 -6.92 -8.70
N PRO A 116 -1.77 -6.52 -7.48
CA PRO A 116 -0.55 -5.73 -7.31
C PRO A 116 0.67 -6.51 -7.79
N SER A 117 1.57 -5.83 -8.51
CA SER A 117 2.86 -6.42 -8.88
C SER A 117 3.80 -6.37 -7.68
N LYS A 118 4.87 -7.16 -7.72
CA LYS A 118 5.89 -7.13 -6.67
C LYS A 118 6.83 -5.93 -6.78
N GLY A 119 6.70 -5.13 -7.83
CA GLY A 119 7.45 -3.90 -7.99
C GLY A 119 8.94 -4.07 -8.28
N LYS A 120 9.34 -5.22 -8.83
CA LYS A 120 10.77 -5.52 -9.07
C LYS A 120 11.41 -4.51 -10.02
N LEU A 121 10.73 -4.21 -11.12
CA LEU A 121 11.24 -3.23 -12.08
C LEU A 121 11.28 -1.83 -11.46
N TRP A 122 10.27 -1.46 -10.73
CA TRP A 122 10.21 -0.16 -10.07
C TRP A 122 11.34 0.01 -9.06
N LYS A 123 11.65 -1.04 -8.31
CA LYS A 123 12.77 -1.04 -7.38
C LYS A 123 14.10 -0.86 -8.13
N ALA A 124 14.25 -1.52 -9.27
CA ALA A 124 15.47 -1.40 -10.09
C ALA A 124 15.63 0.02 -10.63
N LEU A 125 14.53 0.76 -10.79
CA LEU A 125 14.55 2.14 -11.28
C LEU A 125 14.76 3.17 -10.17
N LEU A 126 15.04 2.74 -8.94
CA LEU A 126 15.18 3.64 -7.80
C LEU A 126 16.10 4.86 -8.07
N PRO A 127 17.27 4.69 -8.71
CA PRO A 127 18.15 5.84 -8.97
C PRO A 127 17.54 6.94 -9.83
N VAL A 128 16.58 6.60 -10.71
CA VAL A 128 15.94 7.56 -11.63
C VAL A 128 14.46 7.78 -11.27
N ARG A 129 14.00 7.16 -10.19
CA ARG A 129 12.58 7.19 -9.78
C ARG A 129 12.06 8.61 -9.61
N ARG A 130 12.85 9.51 -9.05
CA ARG A 130 12.43 10.89 -8.79
C ARG A 130 12.03 11.62 -10.07
N TYR A 131 12.75 11.35 -11.17
CA TYR A 131 12.46 11.98 -12.47
C TYR A 131 11.18 11.40 -13.06
N LEU A 132 11.01 10.09 -12.96
CA LEU A 132 9.80 9.41 -13.43
C LEU A 132 8.58 9.88 -12.66
N LEU A 133 8.70 10.02 -11.35
CA LEU A 133 7.60 10.47 -10.51
C LEU A 133 7.26 11.93 -10.76
N ALA A 134 8.26 12.78 -10.99
CA ALA A 134 8.03 14.19 -11.30
C ALA A 134 7.26 14.32 -12.61
N PHE A 135 7.66 13.54 -13.62
CA PHE A 135 6.95 13.51 -14.92
C PHE A 135 5.53 12.99 -14.74
N TYR A 136 5.34 11.89 -14.02
CA TYR A 136 4.05 11.27 -13.80
C TYR A 136 3.09 12.24 -13.09
N ARG A 137 3.55 12.90 -12.03
CA ARG A 137 2.74 13.85 -11.29
C ARG A 137 2.34 15.05 -12.15
N ARG A 138 3.26 15.53 -12.98
CA ARG A 138 2.99 16.65 -13.89
C ARG A 138 1.88 16.31 -14.86
N VAL A 139 1.95 15.13 -15.47
CA VAL A 139 0.93 14.67 -16.42
C VAL A 139 -0.39 14.42 -15.71
N TRP A 140 -0.35 13.72 -14.59
CA TRP A 140 -1.54 13.27 -13.88
C TRP A 140 -2.32 14.40 -13.22
N THR A 141 -1.63 15.37 -12.64
CA THR A 141 -2.29 16.49 -11.96
C THR A 141 -2.90 17.51 -12.91
N LYS A 142 -2.55 17.47 -14.17
CA LYS A 142 -3.12 18.35 -15.19
C LYS A 142 -4.40 17.78 -15.81
N ILE A 143 -4.70 16.55 -15.52
CA ILE A 143 -5.91 15.88 -15.98
C ILE A 143 -6.97 15.89 -14.85
#